data_9d10b7e6f9a7e65680c5ac84e9420173
#
_entry.id   9d10b7e6f9a7e65680c5ac84e9420173
#
_cell.length_a   1.000
_cell.length_b   1.000
_cell.length_c   1.000
_cell.angle_alpha   90.00
_cell.angle_beta   90.00
_cell.angle_gamma   90.00
#
_symmetry.space_group_name_H-M   'P 1'
#
loop_
_entity.id
_entity.type
_entity.pdbx_description
1 polymer ?
#
loop_
_entity_poly.entity_id
_entity_poly.type
_entity_poly.pdbx_seq_one_letter_code
_entity_poly.pdbx_strand_id
1 'polypeptide(L)'
;MSGLLVAGTTSDAGKSAVTAGLCRALARRGVRVAPFKAQNMSNNSMVCRGPDGTGVEIGRAQWVQALAARTTPEAAMNPVLLKPASDHRSHVVLMGKPWGEVASSSWCAGRRALAEAACRAFDALAARYDVVVAEGAGSPAEINLRAGDYVNMGLARHAGLPTIVVGDIDRGGVFAAFLGTVALLAAEDQALVAGFVVNKFRGDSDLLAPGLRDLERVTGRRVYGTLPWHPDLWLDSEDALDLQGRRAAGXXXXXXXXXXXXPLPRISNFTDVDALGLEPDLDVVFASDPRALDDADLIVLPGTRATIADLAWLRARDLDRALLVHVAAGGGGGGGGXXKKPLLGICGGFQMLGRVIRDPYGIEGPGGQVTEVEGLGLLDVETAFSPHKVLRLPRGEGLGVPASGYEIHHGRITRGDTAEEFLGGARDGPVFGTMWHGSLEGDALREAFLRETLGLAPSGSCFLAARERRLDLLGDLVERHLDVDALLNLARHGCPPTLPFLAPGAP
;
A
#
# COMPACT_ATOMS: atom_id res chain seq x y z
N MET A 1 24.63 4.44 15.77
CA MET A 1 23.16 4.54 15.62
C MET A 1 22.62 3.11 15.64
N SER A 2 21.44 2.93 16.25
CA SER A 2 20.87 1.59 16.37
C SER A 2 19.81 1.37 15.31
N GLY A 3 19.99 0.38 14.49
CA GLY A 3 19.02 0.06 13.45
C GLY A 3 19.35 -1.22 12.70
N LEU A 4 18.42 -1.64 11.89
CA LEU A 4 18.51 -2.89 11.12
C LEU A 4 17.88 -2.65 9.75
N LEU A 5 18.55 -3.08 8.69
CA LEU A 5 17.96 -3.06 7.34
C LEU A 5 17.38 -4.44 7.01
N VAL A 6 16.12 -4.45 6.60
CA VAL A 6 15.42 -5.65 6.11
C VAL A 6 15.41 -5.57 4.59
N ALA A 7 16.35 -6.24 3.95
CA ALA A 7 16.44 -6.36 2.49
C ALA A 7 15.75 -7.64 2.03
N GLY A 8 15.60 -7.82 0.74
CA GLY A 8 14.98 -9.03 0.19
C GLY A 8 15.73 -9.58 -1.00
N THR A 9 15.58 -10.87 -1.26
CA THR A 9 16.10 -11.46 -2.49
C THR A 9 15.36 -10.94 -3.73
N THR A 10 14.07 -10.58 -3.55
CA THR A 10 13.18 -10.08 -4.62
C THR A 10 12.20 -9.06 -4.05
N SER A 11 11.42 -8.43 -4.92
CA SER A 11 10.38 -7.47 -4.49
C SER A 11 9.37 -8.13 -3.53
N ASP A 12 8.85 -9.31 -3.86
CA ASP A 12 7.77 -9.96 -3.11
C ASP A 12 8.26 -10.89 -2.01
N ALA A 13 9.50 -10.80 -1.60
CA ALA A 13 10.07 -11.69 -0.57
C ALA A 13 9.37 -11.58 0.79
N GLY A 14 8.64 -10.49 1.03
CA GLY A 14 7.92 -10.27 2.28
C GLY A 14 8.62 -9.32 3.25
N LYS A 15 9.46 -8.44 2.73
CA LYS A 15 10.17 -7.42 3.53
C LYS A 15 9.22 -6.64 4.42
N SER A 16 8.09 -6.18 3.86
CA SER A 16 7.13 -5.33 4.58
C SER A 16 6.50 -6.06 5.76
N ALA A 17 6.15 -7.35 5.58
CA ALA A 17 5.59 -8.17 6.65
C ALA A 17 6.62 -8.40 7.76
N VAL A 18 7.86 -8.73 7.39
CA VAL A 18 8.94 -8.93 8.37
C VAL A 18 9.20 -7.63 9.11
N THR A 19 9.25 -6.50 8.42
CA THR A 19 9.46 -5.17 9.03
C THR A 19 8.34 -4.85 10.02
N ALA A 20 7.07 -5.03 9.61
CA ALA A 20 5.92 -4.77 10.48
C ALA A 20 5.94 -5.68 11.71
N GLY A 21 6.20 -6.98 11.50
CA GLY A 21 6.28 -7.93 12.61
C GLY A 21 7.41 -7.62 13.59
N LEU A 22 8.59 -7.24 13.07
CA LEU A 22 9.71 -6.82 13.91
C LEU A 22 9.36 -5.55 14.70
N CYS A 23 8.73 -4.57 14.04
CA CYS A 23 8.29 -3.36 14.72
C CYS A 23 7.33 -3.68 15.87
N ARG A 24 6.35 -4.58 15.63
CA ARG A 24 5.40 -4.99 16.68
C ARG A 24 6.10 -5.74 17.82
N ALA A 25 6.98 -6.69 17.48
CA ALA A 25 7.70 -7.48 18.47
C ALA A 25 8.61 -6.61 19.35
N LEU A 26 9.33 -5.66 18.73
CA LEU A 26 10.20 -4.74 19.46
C LEU A 26 9.39 -3.78 20.33
N ALA A 27 8.28 -3.25 19.82
CA ALA A 27 7.41 -2.35 20.57
C ALA A 27 6.83 -3.06 21.84
N ARG A 28 6.48 -4.34 21.72
CA ARG A 28 5.99 -5.15 22.87
C ARG A 28 7.06 -5.33 23.94
N ARG A 29 8.34 -5.28 23.55
CA ARG A 29 9.47 -5.36 24.48
C ARG A 29 9.85 -4.02 25.08
N GLY A 30 9.04 -2.98 24.82
CA GLY A 30 9.29 -1.64 25.35
C GLY A 30 10.35 -0.84 24.60
N VAL A 31 10.79 -1.32 23.41
CA VAL A 31 11.73 -0.59 22.57
C VAL A 31 10.97 0.51 21.81
N ARG A 32 11.45 1.74 21.88
CA ARG A 32 10.93 2.82 21.04
C ARG A 32 11.45 2.62 19.61
N VAL A 33 10.63 1.98 18.79
CA VAL A 33 11.02 1.58 17.41
C VAL A 33 10.30 2.45 16.40
N ALA A 34 11.01 2.80 15.30
CA ALA A 34 10.40 3.45 14.15
C ALA A 34 10.65 2.61 12.89
N PRO A 35 9.65 2.44 12.02
CA PRO A 35 9.90 1.91 10.69
C PRO A 35 10.52 2.98 9.80
N PHE A 36 11.20 2.57 8.74
CA PHE A 36 11.76 3.50 7.76
C PHE A 36 11.83 2.82 6.40
N LYS A 37 11.52 3.56 5.35
CA LYS A 37 11.79 3.12 3.97
C LYS A 37 12.23 4.36 3.19
N ALA A 38 13.50 4.38 2.81
CA ALA A 38 14.12 5.56 2.19
C ALA A 38 13.35 6.02 0.96
N GLN A 39 12.95 5.05 0.10
CA GLN A 39 12.13 5.32 -1.07
C GLN A 39 11.11 4.22 -1.22
N ASN A 40 9.85 4.60 -1.39
CA ASN A 40 8.79 3.67 -1.75
C ASN A 40 8.24 4.03 -3.13
N MET A 41 7.78 3.03 -3.88
CA MET A 41 7.12 3.24 -5.17
C MET A 41 5.72 2.63 -5.04
N SER A 42 4.69 3.49 -4.88
CA SER A 42 3.34 3.00 -4.65
C SER A 42 2.32 4.10 -4.92
N ASN A 43 1.16 3.72 -5.45
CA ASN A 43 -0.01 4.61 -5.52
C ASN A 43 -0.87 4.52 -4.26
N ASN A 44 -0.55 3.62 -3.32
CA ASN A 44 -1.26 3.50 -2.05
C ASN A 44 -0.57 4.36 -0.99
N SER A 45 -1.28 5.37 -0.52
CA SER A 45 -0.73 6.33 0.44
C SER A 45 -1.78 6.77 1.45
N MET A 46 -1.30 7.37 2.52
CA MET A 46 -2.10 7.88 3.63
C MET A 46 -1.72 9.33 3.90
N VAL A 47 -2.61 10.05 4.56
CA VAL A 47 -2.30 11.37 5.09
C VAL A 47 -1.99 11.22 6.59
N CYS A 48 -0.91 11.82 7.04
CA CYS A 48 -0.62 11.99 8.46
C CYS A 48 -0.41 13.48 8.75
N ARG A 49 -0.31 13.84 10.03
CA ARG A 49 -0.10 15.24 10.42
C ARG A 49 1.38 15.59 10.33
N GLY A 50 1.67 16.65 9.61
CA GLY A 50 3.02 17.22 9.58
C GLY A 50 3.31 18.02 10.85
N PRO A 51 4.58 18.42 11.03
CA PRO A 51 4.97 19.21 12.22
C PRO A 51 4.24 20.53 12.35
N ASP A 52 3.82 21.11 11.22
CA ASP A 52 3.07 22.37 11.17
C ASP A 52 1.55 22.17 11.32
N GLY A 53 1.10 20.93 11.56
CA GLY A 53 -0.32 20.58 11.67
C GLY A 53 -1.01 20.36 10.34
N THR A 54 -0.34 20.63 9.21
CA THR A 54 -0.93 20.38 7.88
C THR A 54 -0.87 18.89 7.54
N GLY A 55 -1.65 18.48 6.55
CA GLY A 55 -1.57 17.12 6.03
C GLY A 55 -0.29 16.89 5.25
N VAL A 56 0.33 15.75 5.47
CA VAL A 56 1.49 15.27 4.69
C VAL A 56 1.24 13.83 4.26
N GLU A 57 1.79 13.45 3.12
CA GLU A 57 1.55 12.14 2.51
C GLU A 57 2.65 11.15 2.89
N ILE A 58 2.26 9.90 3.18
CA ILE A 58 3.17 8.80 3.50
C ILE A 58 2.69 7.53 2.77
N GLY A 59 3.60 6.66 2.39
CA GLY A 59 3.25 5.35 1.84
C GLY A 59 2.39 4.55 2.81
N ARG A 60 1.35 3.87 2.30
CA ARG A 60 0.41 3.11 3.14
C ARG A 60 1.12 2.06 3.98
N ALA A 61 2.09 1.34 3.39
CA ALA A 61 2.83 0.30 4.11
C ALA A 61 3.59 0.87 5.31
N GLN A 62 4.26 2.03 5.15
CA GLN A 62 5.01 2.63 6.25
C GLN A 62 4.07 3.19 7.33
N TRP A 63 2.88 3.67 6.91
CA TRP A 63 1.84 4.05 7.87
C TRP A 63 1.42 2.84 8.73
N VAL A 64 1.18 1.68 8.09
CA VAL A 64 0.83 0.44 8.81
C VAL A 64 1.98 -0.02 9.72
N GLN A 65 3.22 0.08 9.24
CA GLN A 65 4.40 -0.28 10.03
C GLN A 65 4.54 0.63 11.26
N ALA A 66 4.18 1.91 11.14
CA ALA A 66 4.18 2.81 12.30
C ALA A 66 3.12 2.39 13.34
N LEU A 67 1.93 1.94 12.88
CA LEU A 67 0.92 1.38 13.78
C LEU A 67 1.44 0.10 14.45
N ALA A 68 2.14 -0.75 13.70
CA ALA A 68 2.77 -1.95 14.26
C ALA A 68 3.77 -1.58 15.36
N ALA A 69 4.55 -0.52 15.12
CA ALA A 69 5.53 0.02 16.08
C ALA A 69 4.89 0.75 17.26
N ARG A 70 3.56 0.92 17.26
CA ARG A 70 2.82 1.71 18.26
C ARG A 70 3.33 3.15 18.36
N THR A 71 3.68 3.71 17.20
CA THR A 71 4.18 5.10 17.13
C THR A 71 3.35 5.89 16.10
N THR A 72 3.40 7.22 16.22
CA THR A 72 2.68 8.11 15.31
C THR A 72 3.33 8.11 13.93
N PRO A 73 2.58 7.82 12.87
CA PRO A 73 3.14 7.91 11.52
C PRO A 73 3.59 9.33 11.18
N GLU A 74 4.75 9.45 10.55
CA GLU A 74 5.30 10.74 10.13
C GLU A 74 6.05 10.60 8.80
N ALA A 75 6.13 11.69 8.04
CA ALA A 75 6.72 11.68 6.69
C ALA A 75 8.18 11.22 6.68
N ALA A 76 8.92 11.44 7.79
CA ALA A 76 10.30 10.99 7.89
C ALA A 76 10.46 9.47 7.77
N MET A 77 9.39 8.71 8.07
CA MET A 77 9.42 7.24 7.94
C MET A 77 9.40 6.75 6.49
N ASN A 78 8.95 7.62 5.56
CA ASN A 78 9.01 7.36 4.12
C ASN A 78 9.29 8.69 3.41
N PRO A 79 10.54 9.18 3.46
CA PRO A 79 10.85 10.51 2.95
C PRO A 79 10.67 10.69 1.44
N VAL A 80 10.84 9.60 0.66
CA VAL A 80 10.63 9.65 -0.79
C VAL A 80 9.55 8.67 -1.17
N LEU A 81 8.44 9.18 -1.73
CA LEU A 81 7.40 8.33 -2.28
C LEU A 81 7.25 8.64 -3.77
N LEU A 82 7.45 7.63 -4.61
CA LEU A 82 7.29 7.73 -6.05
C LEU A 82 5.91 7.18 -6.41
N LYS A 83 5.12 7.98 -7.12
CA LYS A 83 3.79 7.58 -7.57
C LYS A 83 3.82 7.40 -9.09
N PRO A 84 3.84 6.15 -9.58
CA PRO A 84 3.88 5.90 -11.02
C PRO A 84 2.68 6.55 -11.73
N ALA A 85 2.97 7.42 -12.69
CA ALA A 85 1.96 8.05 -13.52
C ALA A 85 1.90 7.41 -14.91
N SER A 86 3.05 6.94 -15.41
CA SER A 86 3.15 6.20 -16.66
C SER A 86 4.35 5.25 -16.57
N ASP A 87 4.60 4.51 -17.64
CA ASP A 87 5.73 3.57 -17.67
C ASP A 87 7.09 4.26 -17.55
N HIS A 88 7.16 5.57 -17.81
CA HIS A 88 8.41 6.32 -17.83
C HIS A 88 8.44 7.53 -16.91
N ARG A 89 7.36 7.79 -16.16
CA ARG A 89 7.24 8.99 -15.31
C ARG A 89 6.65 8.65 -13.95
N SER A 90 7.20 9.25 -12.91
CA SER A 90 6.64 9.17 -11.56
C SER A 90 6.59 10.55 -10.94
N HIS A 91 5.48 10.85 -10.27
CA HIS A 91 5.41 12.02 -9.39
C HIS A 91 6.15 11.72 -8.11
N VAL A 92 6.91 12.68 -7.64
CA VAL A 92 7.72 12.55 -6.42
C VAL A 92 7.03 13.31 -5.29
N VAL A 93 6.84 12.60 -4.19
CA VAL A 93 6.45 13.20 -2.90
C VAL A 93 7.69 13.14 -2.01
N LEU A 94 8.17 14.31 -1.58
CA LEU A 94 9.37 14.43 -0.75
C LEU A 94 8.96 14.96 0.62
N MET A 95 9.27 14.21 1.67
CA MET A 95 8.89 14.55 3.05
C MET A 95 7.40 14.88 3.17
N GLY A 96 6.59 14.11 2.44
CA GLY A 96 5.13 14.20 2.49
C GLY A 96 4.49 15.30 1.65
N LYS A 97 5.28 16.05 0.87
CA LYS A 97 4.76 17.15 0.03
C LYS A 97 5.15 16.94 -1.43
N PRO A 98 4.31 17.37 -2.38
CA PRO A 98 4.67 17.25 -3.80
C PRO A 98 5.99 17.98 -4.09
N TRP A 99 6.91 17.31 -4.77
CA TRP A 99 8.24 17.85 -5.08
C TRP A 99 8.43 18.09 -6.57
N GLY A 100 7.84 17.26 -7.42
CA GLY A 100 7.97 17.36 -8.86
C GLY A 100 7.77 16.02 -9.54
N GLU A 101 8.31 15.89 -10.73
CA GLU A 101 8.28 14.64 -11.50
C GLU A 101 9.69 14.19 -11.82
N VAL A 102 9.86 12.87 -11.89
CA VAL A 102 11.08 12.28 -12.43
C VAL A 102 10.72 11.37 -13.60
N ALA A 103 11.49 11.49 -14.66
CA ALA A 103 11.42 10.58 -15.79
C ALA A 103 12.58 9.58 -15.71
N SER A 104 12.40 8.41 -16.28
CA SER A 104 13.47 7.40 -16.33
C SER A 104 14.74 7.95 -16.97
N SER A 105 14.60 8.84 -17.96
CA SER A 105 15.72 9.47 -18.66
C SER A 105 16.44 10.54 -17.85
N SER A 106 15.79 11.16 -16.86
CA SER A 106 16.38 12.22 -16.03
C SER A 106 16.56 11.80 -14.57
N TRP A 107 16.46 10.52 -14.29
CA TRP A 107 16.48 9.96 -12.93
C TRP A 107 17.72 10.36 -12.14
N CYS A 108 18.89 10.39 -12.81
CA CYS A 108 20.16 10.68 -12.14
C CYS A 108 20.26 12.10 -11.60
N ALA A 109 19.65 13.08 -12.26
CA ALA A 109 19.79 14.49 -11.87
C ALA A 109 19.12 14.80 -10.52
N GLY A 110 17.94 14.24 -10.26
CA GLY A 110 17.21 14.48 -9.01
C GLY A 110 17.61 13.54 -7.87
N ARG A 111 18.25 12.42 -8.19
CA ARG A 111 18.49 11.32 -7.26
C ARG A 111 19.34 11.72 -6.06
N ARG A 112 20.33 12.60 -6.27
CA ARG A 112 21.21 13.05 -5.19
C ARG A 112 20.43 13.80 -4.11
N ALA A 113 19.56 14.72 -4.49
CA ALA A 113 18.74 15.48 -3.54
C ALA A 113 17.80 14.55 -2.75
N LEU A 114 17.22 13.55 -3.44
CA LEU A 114 16.37 12.55 -2.78
C LEU A 114 17.16 11.70 -1.80
N ALA A 115 18.37 11.26 -2.19
CA ALA A 115 19.25 10.47 -1.32
C ALA A 115 19.65 11.26 -0.07
N GLU A 116 20.04 12.54 -0.24
CA GLU A 116 20.39 13.40 0.89
C GLU A 116 19.22 13.60 1.85
N ALA A 117 18.01 13.81 1.30
CA ALA A 117 16.82 13.96 2.13
C ALA A 117 16.49 12.66 2.88
N ALA A 118 16.62 11.51 2.22
CA ALA A 118 16.37 10.21 2.85
C ALA A 118 17.36 9.94 3.99
N CYS A 119 18.65 10.23 3.77
CA CYS A 119 19.67 10.05 4.81
C CYS A 119 19.38 10.97 6.01
N ARG A 120 19.08 12.25 5.75
CA ARG A 120 18.73 13.19 6.86
C ARG A 120 17.49 12.72 7.63
N ALA A 121 16.50 12.20 6.94
CA ALA A 121 15.29 11.68 7.60
C ALA A 121 15.60 10.47 8.48
N PHE A 122 16.45 9.56 7.98
CA PHE A 122 16.91 8.41 8.78
C PHE A 122 17.64 8.88 10.02
N ASP A 123 18.60 9.79 9.88
CA ASP A 123 19.40 10.29 10.98
C ASP A 123 18.51 10.97 12.05
N ALA A 124 17.49 11.72 11.61
CA ALA A 124 16.55 12.37 12.52
C ALA A 124 15.70 11.36 13.30
N LEU A 125 15.29 10.26 12.67
CA LEU A 125 14.59 9.18 13.38
C LEU A 125 15.52 8.45 14.34
N ALA A 126 16.73 8.13 13.89
CA ALA A 126 17.72 7.42 14.71
C ALA A 126 18.12 8.22 15.97
N ALA A 127 18.00 9.54 15.93
CA ALA A 127 18.25 10.40 17.10
C ALA A 127 17.12 10.35 18.14
N ARG A 128 15.90 9.92 17.74
CA ARG A 128 14.71 9.97 18.61
C ARG A 128 14.23 8.59 19.07
N TYR A 129 14.55 7.56 18.33
CA TYR A 129 14.08 6.20 18.58
C TYR A 129 15.24 5.33 19.04
N ASP A 130 14.94 4.29 19.79
CA ASP A 130 15.97 3.35 20.28
C ASP A 130 16.49 2.46 19.15
N VAL A 131 15.60 2.12 18.19
CA VAL A 131 15.93 1.30 17.02
C VAL A 131 15.12 1.80 15.82
N VAL A 132 15.76 1.90 14.66
CA VAL A 132 15.06 2.13 13.40
C VAL A 132 15.11 0.84 12.57
N VAL A 133 13.95 0.29 12.21
CA VAL A 133 13.88 -0.87 11.31
C VAL A 133 13.62 -0.35 9.91
N ALA A 134 14.67 -0.37 9.10
CA ALA A 134 14.61 0.12 7.73
C ALA A 134 14.22 -1.02 6.78
N GLU A 135 13.35 -0.73 5.83
CA GLU A 135 12.97 -1.67 4.77
C GLU A 135 13.63 -1.27 3.46
N GLY A 136 14.28 -2.22 2.80
CA GLY A 136 14.85 -2.04 1.47
C GLY A 136 13.79 -2.11 0.37
N ALA A 137 14.21 -1.91 -0.86
CA ALA A 137 13.35 -2.03 -2.05
C ALA A 137 14.00 -2.97 -3.06
N GLY A 138 13.18 -3.84 -3.67
CA GLY A 138 13.70 -4.85 -4.60
C GLY A 138 14.73 -5.74 -3.93
N SER A 139 15.88 -5.90 -4.59
CA SER A 139 17.01 -6.68 -4.09
C SER A 139 18.25 -5.79 -3.98
N PRO A 140 19.08 -5.95 -2.95
CA PRO A 140 20.38 -5.24 -2.90
C PRO A 140 21.36 -5.71 -3.99
N ALA A 141 21.06 -6.86 -4.62
CA ALA A 141 21.90 -7.42 -5.68
C ALA A 141 21.55 -6.87 -7.07
N GLU A 142 20.76 -5.78 -7.16
CA GLU A 142 20.54 -5.05 -8.42
C GLU A 142 21.82 -4.26 -8.74
N ILE A 143 22.85 -4.95 -9.22
CA ILE A 143 24.19 -4.39 -9.42
C ILE A 143 24.21 -3.21 -10.39
N ASN A 144 23.30 -3.22 -11.37
CA ASN A 144 23.13 -2.14 -12.33
C ASN A 144 22.61 -0.83 -11.68
N LEU A 145 22.02 -0.92 -10.50
CA LEU A 145 21.47 0.24 -9.78
C LEU A 145 22.33 0.65 -8.58
N ARG A 146 23.39 -0.13 -8.27
CA ARG A 146 24.16 0.02 -7.02
C ARG A 146 24.79 1.42 -6.85
N ALA A 147 25.31 1.98 -7.93
CA ALA A 147 26.01 3.27 -7.87
C ALA A 147 25.13 4.42 -7.35
N GLY A 148 23.82 4.34 -7.61
CA GLY A 148 22.89 5.36 -7.14
C GLY A 148 21.98 4.89 -6.02
N ASP A 149 22.26 3.74 -5.43
CA ASP A 149 21.42 3.16 -4.38
C ASP A 149 21.53 3.98 -3.08
N TYR A 150 20.41 4.39 -2.54
CA TYR A 150 20.26 4.99 -1.22
C TYR A 150 19.16 4.31 -0.39
N VAL A 151 18.70 3.15 -0.87
CA VAL A 151 17.54 2.45 -0.27
C VAL A 151 17.97 1.14 0.39
N ASN A 152 18.92 0.44 -0.22
CA ASN A 152 19.48 -0.81 0.30
C ASN A 152 20.89 -0.57 0.86
N MET A 153 21.94 -1.04 0.17
CA MET A 153 23.29 -0.96 0.71
C MET A 153 23.82 0.47 0.83
N GLY A 154 23.30 1.41 0.01
CA GLY A 154 23.66 2.81 0.18
C GLY A 154 23.22 3.36 1.52
N LEU A 155 21.98 3.06 1.94
CA LEU A 155 21.50 3.43 3.28
C LEU A 155 22.28 2.67 4.36
N ALA A 156 22.48 1.37 4.16
CA ALA A 156 23.23 0.56 5.13
C ALA A 156 24.63 1.10 5.38
N ARG A 157 25.32 1.51 4.32
CA ARG A 157 26.65 2.15 4.47
C ARG A 157 26.58 3.51 5.17
N HIS A 158 25.60 4.33 4.80
CA HIS A 158 25.44 5.67 5.41
C HIS A 158 25.30 5.55 6.93
N ALA A 159 24.48 4.64 7.40
CA ALA A 159 24.12 4.54 8.80
C ALA A 159 24.80 3.40 9.58
N GLY A 160 25.64 2.62 8.90
CA GLY A 160 26.31 1.46 9.51
C GLY A 160 25.31 0.36 9.88
N LEU A 161 24.24 0.15 9.07
CA LEU A 161 23.17 -0.78 9.43
C LEU A 161 23.54 -2.23 9.11
N PRO A 162 23.48 -3.12 10.09
CA PRO A 162 23.45 -4.53 9.79
C PRO A 162 22.20 -4.82 8.94
N THR A 163 22.36 -5.75 8.00
CA THR A 163 21.31 -6.08 7.03
C THR A 163 20.96 -7.57 7.14
N ILE A 164 19.66 -7.87 7.21
CA ILE A 164 19.16 -9.23 7.02
C ILE A 164 18.48 -9.30 5.67
N VAL A 165 18.62 -10.43 4.99
CA VAL A 165 18.00 -10.65 3.67
C VAL A 165 16.86 -11.65 3.82
N VAL A 166 15.67 -11.24 3.45
CA VAL A 166 14.45 -12.06 3.47
C VAL A 166 14.31 -12.77 2.13
N GLY A 167 14.06 -14.07 2.15
CA GLY A 167 13.87 -14.86 0.94
C GLY A 167 12.55 -15.61 0.96
N ASP A 168 11.86 -15.63 -0.17
CA ASP A 168 10.58 -16.32 -0.36
C ASP A 168 10.89 -17.77 -0.79
N ILE A 169 10.61 -18.73 0.11
CA ILE A 169 10.86 -20.15 -0.18
C ILE A 169 9.75 -20.79 -1.03
N ASP A 170 8.56 -20.22 -1.03
CA ASP A 170 7.40 -20.78 -1.73
C ASP A 170 7.63 -20.85 -3.26
N ARG A 171 8.47 -19.96 -3.78
CA ARG A 171 8.82 -19.93 -5.21
C ARG A 171 9.94 -20.91 -5.61
N GLY A 172 10.61 -21.50 -4.62
CA GLY A 172 11.78 -22.36 -4.85
C GLY A 172 13.07 -21.58 -5.06
N GLY A 173 14.20 -22.25 -4.92
CA GLY A 173 15.52 -21.67 -5.18
C GLY A 173 16.04 -20.69 -4.13
N VAL A 174 15.44 -20.62 -2.94
CA VAL A 174 15.78 -19.61 -1.94
C VAL A 174 17.25 -19.67 -1.50
N PHE A 175 17.86 -20.85 -1.40
CA PHE A 175 19.25 -20.99 -1.00
C PHE A 175 20.19 -20.34 -2.03
N ALA A 176 19.93 -20.60 -3.33
CA ALA A 176 20.69 -19.97 -4.41
C ALA A 176 20.48 -18.45 -4.41
N ALA A 177 19.25 -18.00 -4.15
CA ALA A 177 18.94 -16.57 -4.09
C ALA A 177 19.69 -15.88 -2.96
N PHE A 178 19.77 -16.50 -1.77
CA PHE A 178 20.54 -15.95 -0.63
C PHE A 178 22.02 -15.85 -0.96
N LEU A 179 22.61 -16.97 -1.44
CA LEU A 179 24.05 -17.00 -1.79
C LEU A 179 24.35 -15.98 -2.89
N GLY A 180 23.56 -15.99 -3.96
CA GLY A 180 23.75 -15.07 -5.09
C GLY A 180 23.59 -13.62 -4.70
N THR A 181 22.62 -13.31 -3.83
CA THR A 181 22.41 -11.94 -3.35
C THR A 181 23.68 -11.42 -2.68
N VAL A 182 24.27 -12.20 -1.78
CA VAL A 182 25.50 -11.78 -1.07
C VAL A 182 26.69 -11.75 -2.03
N ALA A 183 26.87 -12.81 -2.82
CA ALA A 183 28.06 -12.99 -3.67
C ALA A 183 28.21 -11.92 -4.77
N LEU A 184 27.10 -11.26 -5.14
CA LEU A 184 27.12 -10.18 -6.14
C LEU A 184 27.41 -8.80 -5.54
N LEU A 185 27.51 -8.68 -4.21
CA LEU A 185 27.80 -7.41 -3.56
C LEU A 185 29.31 -7.16 -3.43
N ALA A 186 29.69 -5.89 -3.41
CA ALA A 186 31.07 -5.50 -3.09
C ALA A 186 31.41 -5.92 -1.65
N ALA A 187 32.70 -6.08 -1.38
CA ALA A 187 33.19 -6.57 -0.08
C ALA A 187 32.63 -5.74 1.10
N GLU A 188 32.60 -4.42 0.94
CA GLU A 188 32.15 -3.52 1.97
C GLU A 188 30.64 -3.64 2.22
N ASP A 189 29.88 -3.94 1.17
CA ASP A 189 28.43 -4.20 1.30
C ASP A 189 28.20 -5.56 1.95
N GLN A 190 28.96 -6.59 1.53
CA GLN A 190 28.88 -7.93 2.11
C GLN A 190 29.15 -7.91 3.62
N ALA A 191 30.07 -7.05 4.08
CA ALA A 191 30.40 -6.90 5.49
C ALA A 191 29.22 -6.40 6.35
N LEU A 192 28.20 -5.82 5.71
CA LEU A 192 26.99 -5.38 6.40
C LEU A 192 25.85 -6.41 6.35
N VAL A 193 25.97 -7.48 5.54
CA VAL A 193 24.93 -8.52 5.47
C VAL A 193 25.18 -9.56 6.54
N ALA A 194 24.42 -9.49 7.63
CA ALA A 194 24.59 -10.32 8.83
C ALA A 194 23.96 -11.70 8.69
N GLY A 195 22.90 -11.83 7.88
CA GLY A 195 22.24 -13.12 7.76
C GLY A 195 20.91 -13.08 7.03
N PHE A 196 20.12 -14.12 7.24
CA PHE A 196 18.96 -14.43 6.43
C PHE A 196 17.71 -14.69 7.27
N VAL A 197 16.55 -14.46 6.66
CA VAL A 197 15.23 -14.88 7.16
C VAL A 197 14.51 -15.60 6.02
N VAL A 198 14.11 -16.85 6.26
CA VAL A 198 13.29 -17.58 5.29
C VAL A 198 11.83 -17.21 5.54
N ASN A 199 11.09 -16.92 4.49
CA ASN A 199 9.69 -16.50 4.60
C ASN A 199 8.77 -17.36 3.74
N LYS A 200 7.50 -17.39 4.11
CA LYS A 200 6.41 -18.11 3.44
C LYS A 200 6.63 -19.64 3.41
N PHE A 201 7.20 -20.18 4.45
CA PHE A 201 7.50 -21.62 4.51
C PHE A 201 6.21 -22.42 4.69
N ARG A 202 6.06 -23.46 3.90
CA ARG A 202 4.97 -24.47 4.03
C ARG A 202 5.62 -25.83 4.16
N GLY A 203 5.35 -26.52 5.22
CA GLY A 203 5.86 -27.86 5.40
C GLY A 203 6.51 -28.12 6.75
N ASP A 204 7.31 -29.18 6.80
CA ASP A 204 7.98 -29.62 8.02
C ASP A 204 9.35 -28.94 8.17
N SER A 205 9.50 -28.16 9.22
CA SER A 205 10.73 -27.42 9.52
C SER A 205 11.95 -28.34 9.71
N ASP A 206 11.75 -29.58 10.15
CA ASP A 206 12.85 -30.52 10.35
C ASP A 206 13.49 -30.94 9.04
N LEU A 207 12.71 -30.97 7.96
CA LEU A 207 13.25 -31.23 6.63
C LEU A 207 14.10 -30.06 6.10
N LEU A 208 13.78 -28.84 6.52
CA LEU A 208 14.50 -27.64 6.09
C LEU A 208 15.81 -27.44 6.85
N ALA A 209 15.86 -27.87 8.11
CA ALA A 209 16.98 -27.58 9.04
C ALA A 209 18.37 -27.96 8.51
N PRO A 210 18.59 -29.13 7.85
CA PRO A 210 19.92 -29.43 7.30
C PRO A 210 20.36 -28.41 6.22
N GLY A 211 19.44 -28.01 5.33
CA GLY A 211 19.74 -27.02 4.31
C GLY A 211 20.09 -25.66 4.89
N LEU A 212 19.44 -25.26 5.98
CA LEU A 212 19.76 -24.00 6.66
C LEU A 212 21.18 -24.04 7.24
N ARG A 213 21.54 -25.18 7.88
CA ARG A 213 22.92 -25.35 8.42
C ARG A 213 23.96 -25.31 7.30
N ASP A 214 23.67 -25.92 6.14
CA ASP A 214 24.57 -25.86 4.99
C ASP A 214 24.70 -24.43 4.45
N LEU A 215 23.60 -23.69 4.39
CA LEU A 215 23.63 -22.28 3.98
C LEU A 215 24.51 -21.45 4.92
N GLU A 216 24.34 -21.63 6.24
CA GLU A 216 25.17 -20.94 7.23
C GLU A 216 26.66 -21.30 7.07
N ARG A 217 26.96 -22.59 6.86
CA ARG A 217 28.34 -23.06 6.68
C ARG A 217 28.97 -22.47 5.42
N VAL A 218 28.21 -22.43 4.32
CA VAL A 218 28.73 -21.93 3.02
C VAL A 218 28.88 -20.40 3.05
N THR A 219 27.94 -19.70 3.68
CA THR A 219 27.95 -18.24 3.63
C THR A 219 28.65 -17.59 4.82
N GLY A 220 28.82 -18.31 5.92
CA GLY A 220 29.30 -17.73 7.19
C GLY A 220 28.32 -16.77 7.79
N ARG A 221 27.04 -16.83 7.40
CA ARG A 221 25.98 -15.90 7.82
C ARG A 221 24.82 -16.67 8.44
N ARG A 222 24.34 -16.17 9.55
CA ARG A 222 23.32 -16.81 10.37
C ARG A 222 21.95 -16.78 9.68
N VAL A 223 21.15 -17.83 9.86
CA VAL A 223 19.70 -17.80 9.57
C VAL A 223 18.97 -17.46 10.87
N TYR A 224 18.32 -16.31 10.89
CA TYR A 224 17.63 -15.80 12.09
C TYR A 224 16.27 -16.45 12.33
N GLY A 225 15.80 -17.26 11.38
CA GLY A 225 14.59 -18.04 11.53
C GLY A 225 13.84 -18.25 10.24
N THR A 226 12.74 -18.99 10.36
CA THR A 226 11.86 -19.36 9.24
C THR A 226 10.42 -19.01 9.58
N LEU A 227 9.84 -18.04 8.88
CA LEU A 227 8.44 -17.64 9.06
C LEU A 227 7.53 -18.54 8.22
N PRO A 228 6.53 -19.16 8.84
CA PRO A 228 5.57 -19.96 8.08
C PRO A 228 4.65 -19.07 7.25
N TRP A 229 4.17 -19.60 6.15
CA TRP A 229 3.04 -19.03 5.44
C TRP A 229 1.80 -19.13 6.34
N HIS A 230 0.99 -18.09 6.39
CA HIS A 230 -0.20 -18.06 7.22
C HIS A 230 -1.36 -17.46 6.41
N PRO A 231 -2.51 -18.16 6.34
CA PRO A 231 -3.62 -17.70 5.49
C PRO A 231 -4.24 -16.37 5.94
N ASP A 232 -4.18 -16.07 7.23
CA ASP A 232 -4.76 -14.84 7.78
C ASP A 232 -3.79 -13.67 7.77
N LEU A 233 -2.55 -13.87 7.28
CA LEU A 233 -1.57 -12.81 7.13
C LEU A 233 -1.92 -11.97 5.92
N TRP A 234 -2.61 -10.90 6.20
CA TRP A 234 -3.02 -9.95 5.19
C TRP A 234 -2.59 -8.56 5.66
N LEU A 235 -1.70 -7.95 4.91
CA LEU A 235 -1.28 -6.58 5.15
C LEU A 235 -1.78 -5.69 4.03
N ASP A 236 -2.00 -4.43 4.36
CA ASP A 236 -2.29 -3.41 3.37
C ASP A 236 -1.14 -3.42 2.35
N SER A 237 -1.41 -3.95 1.15
CA SER A 237 -0.37 -4.23 0.15
C SER A 237 0.20 -2.95 -0.46
N GLU A 238 1.47 -2.99 -0.81
CA GLU A 238 2.11 -1.87 -1.52
C GLU A 238 1.78 -1.88 -3.01
N ASP A 239 1.60 -3.07 -3.58
CA ASP A 239 1.50 -3.22 -5.02
C ASP A 239 0.11 -3.69 -5.46
N ALA A 240 -0.41 -3.02 -6.50
CA ALA A 240 -1.65 -3.41 -7.14
C ALA A 240 -1.56 -4.79 -7.82
N LEU A 241 -0.35 -5.33 -8.00
CA LEU A 241 -0.13 -6.64 -8.62
C LEU A 241 -0.70 -7.79 -7.78
N ASP A 242 -0.89 -7.58 -6.48
CA ASP A 242 -1.43 -8.60 -5.58
C ASP A 242 -2.97 -8.70 -5.62
N LEU A 243 -3.63 -7.83 -6.38
CA LEU A 243 -5.11 -7.82 -6.45
C LEU A 243 -5.70 -9.12 -7.00
N GLN A 244 -4.96 -9.82 -7.87
CA GLN A 244 -5.43 -11.07 -8.46
C GLN A 244 -5.44 -12.23 -7.46
N GLY A 245 -4.63 -12.14 -6.40
CA GLY A 245 -4.58 -13.14 -5.33
C GLY A 245 -5.55 -12.88 -4.19
N ARG A 246 -6.15 -11.69 -4.16
CA ARG A 246 -7.08 -11.34 -3.09
C ARG A 246 -8.46 -11.93 -3.39
N ARG A 247 -8.78 -13.00 -2.69
CA ARG A 247 -10.15 -13.50 -2.60
C ARG A 247 -10.66 -13.18 -1.21
N ALA A 248 -11.86 -12.69 -1.15
CA ALA A 248 -12.51 -12.50 0.14
C ALA A 248 -12.49 -13.83 0.90
N ALA A 249 -12.18 -13.78 2.14
CA ALA A 249 -12.12 -14.96 3.03
C ALA A 249 -13.54 -15.30 3.47
N GLY A 250 -14.49 -15.36 2.55
CA GLY A 250 -15.88 -15.68 2.87
C GLY A 250 -16.19 -17.12 2.56
N UNK A 251 -16.81 -17.57 3.55
CA UNK A 251 -17.21 -18.92 3.36
C UNK A 251 -18.46 -18.91 2.56
N UNK A 252 -18.56 -19.32 1.57
CA UNK A 252 -19.58 -19.34 0.68
C UNK A 252 -20.89 -19.48 1.32
N UNK A 253 -21.21 -18.49 1.70
CA UNK A 253 -22.54 -18.46 2.18
C UNK A 253 -23.42 -17.98 1.08
N UNK A 254 -24.33 -18.13 1.18
CA UNK A 254 -25.31 -17.88 0.20
C UNK A 254 -25.39 -16.45 -0.21
N UNK A 255 -25.50 -15.79 -0.36
CA UNK A 255 -25.81 -14.63 -0.93
C UNK A 255 -24.74 -13.57 -0.74
N UNK A 256 -23.91 -13.73 -1.26
CA UNK A 256 -22.89 -12.75 -1.17
C UNK A 256 -23.12 -11.79 -2.27
N UNK A 257 -22.97 -10.71 -1.94
CA UNK A 257 -23.03 -9.67 -2.87
C UNK A 257 -21.64 -9.43 -3.36
N UNK A 258 -21.57 -9.23 -4.38
CA UNK A 258 -20.31 -9.05 -4.96
C UNK A 258 -20.07 -7.62 -5.20
N UNK A 259 -19.12 -7.25 -4.81
CA UNK A 259 -18.65 -5.95 -5.07
C UNK A 259 -17.52 -6.05 -6.02
N UNK A 260 -17.62 -5.49 -6.94
CA UNK A 260 -16.59 -5.50 -7.86
C UNK A 260 -15.89 -4.21 -7.84
N UNK A 261 -14.79 -4.25 -7.92
CA UNK A 261 -13.94 -3.14 -8.05
C UNK A 261 -13.29 -3.25 -9.38
N UNK A 262 -13.19 -2.43 -9.96
CA UNK A 262 -12.54 -2.35 -11.10
C UNK A 262 -11.16 -2.20 -10.85
N PRO A 263 -10.33 -3.05 -11.23
CA PRO A 263 -8.90 -2.88 -11.10
C PRO A 263 -8.37 -1.95 -12.17
N LEU A 264 -8.55 -0.70 -11.97
CA LEU A 264 -8.10 0.35 -12.92
C LEU A 264 -6.58 0.27 -13.11
N PRO A 265 -6.07 0.57 -14.33
CA PRO A 265 -4.62 0.45 -14.57
C PRO A 265 -3.75 1.29 -13.63
N ARG A 266 -4.26 2.42 -13.17
CA ARG A 266 -3.53 3.28 -12.22
C ARG A 266 -4.29 3.39 -10.90
N ILE A 267 -4.94 2.30 -10.49
CA ILE A 267 -5.68 2.23 -9.23
C ILE A 267 -4.82 2.76 -8.07
N SER A 268 -5.43 3.51 -7.18
CA SER A 268 -4.77 4.03 -5.98
C SER A 268 -5.66 3.81 -4.77
N ASN A 269 -5.04 3.56 -3.63
CA ASN A 269 -5.73 3.39 -2.35
C ASN A 269 -6.83 2.31 -2.42
N PHE A 270 -6.53 1.21 -3.13
CA PHE A 270 -7.48 0.10 -3.27
C PHE A 270 -7.86 -0.54 -1.92
N THR A 271 -7.12 -0.22 -0.86
CA THR A 271 -7.45 -0.62 0.51
C THR A 271 -8.77 0.00 1.02
N ASP A 272 -9.36 0.94 0.28
CA ASP A 272 -10.69 1.48 0.60
C ASP A 272 -11.76 0.38 0.72
N VAL A 273 -11.60 -0.74 -0.01
CA VAL A 273 -12.56 -1.86 0.05
C VAL A 273 -12.21 -2.92 1.09
N ASP A 274 -11.07 -2.80 1.77
CA ASP A 274 -10.63 -3.81 2.74
C ASP A 274 -11.61 -3.99 3.89
N ALA A 275 -12.23 -2.89 4.33
CA ALA A 275 -13.22 -2.94 5.41
C ALA A 275 -14.49 -3.70 4.98
N LEU A 276 -14.84 -3.62 3.68
CA LEU A 276 -15.96 -4.39 3.14
C LEU A 276 -15.67 -5.89 3.15
N GLY A 277 -14.39 -6.26 2.97
CA GLY A 277 -13.97 -7.66 3.02
C GLY A 277 -14.07 -8.32 4.40
N LEU A 278 -14.34 -7.54 5.47
CA LEU A 278 -14.59 -8.09 6.79
C LEU A 278 -16.06 -8.51 7.00
N GLU A 279 -16.94 -8.05 6.12
CA GLU A 279 -18.37 -8.29 6.29
C GLU A 279 -18.71 -9.72 5.87
N PRO A 280 -19.30 -10.53 6.77
CA PRO A 280 -19.51 -11.95 6.50
C PRO A 280 -20.48 -12.24 5.36
N ASP A 281 -21.37 -11.29 5.06
CA ASP A 281 -22.39 -11.46 4.02
C ASP A 281 -22.00 -10.78 2.72
N LEU A 282 -20.73 -10.36 2.57
CA LEU A 282 -20.26 -9.63 1.39
C LEU A 282 -19.01 -10.30 0.80
N ASP A 283 -19.07 -10.62 -0.50
CA ASP A 283 -17.94 -11.15 -1.24
C ASP A 283 -17.34 -10.04 -2.11
N VAL A 284 -16.10 -9.65 -1.83
CA VAL A 284 -15.42 -8.57 -2.54
C VAL A 284 -14.57 -9.17 -3.65
N VAL A 285 -14.94 -8.87 -4.91
CA VAL A 285 -14.29 -9.44 -6.10
C VAL A 285 -13.75 -8.29 -6.97
N PHE A 286 -12.53 -8.44 -7.45
CA PHE A 286 -11.97 -7.53 -8.44
C PHE A 286 -12.31 -8.06 -9.85
N ALA A 287 -13.03 -7.25 -10.63
CA ALA A 287 -13.53 -7.66 -11.95
C ALA A 287 -13.22 -6.62 -13.02
N SER A 288 -12.72 -7.07 -14.15
CA SER A 288 -12.41 -6.22 -15.31
C SER A 288 -13.17 -6.64 -16.57
N ASP A 289 -14.05 -7.64 -16.47
CA ASP A 289 -14.90 -8.12 -17.56
C ASP A 289 -16.30 -7.51 -17.37
N PRO A 290 -16.87 -6.82 -18.36
CA PRO A 290 -18.24 -6.28 -18.24
C PRO A 290 -19.28 -7.30 -17.77
N ARG A 291 -19.15 -8.56 -18.21
CA ARG A 291 -20.09 -9.62 -17.82
C ARG A 291 -20.05 -9.95 -16.33
N ALA A 292 -18.90 -9.77 -15.71
CA ALA A 292 -18.78 -10.01 -14.27
C ALA A 292 -19.56 -8.98 -13.45
N LEU A 293 -19.84 -7.81 -14.04
CA LEU A 293 -20.60 -6.75 -13.36
C LEU A 293 -22.11 -7.02 -13.36
N ASP A 294 -22.61 -7.91 -14.23
CA ASP A 294 -24.05 -8.19 -14.33
C ASP A 294 -24.62 -8.73 -13.02
N ASP A 295 -23.85 -9.59 -12.35
CA ASP A 295 -24.27 -10.25 -11.11
C ASP A 295 -23.95 -9.42 -9.84
N ALA A 296 -23.27 -8.29 -9.99
CA ALA A 296 -22.90 -7.46 -8.84
C ALA A 296 -24.12 -6.87 -8.14
N ASP A 297 -24.12 -6.88 -6.82
CA ASP A 297 -25.11 -6.19 -6.01
C ASP A 297 -24.68 -4.76 -5.70
N LEU A 298 -23.38 -4.53 -5.61
CA LEU A 298 -22.75 -3.22 -5.40
C LEU A 298 -21.49 -3.16 -6.25
N ILE A 299 -21.31 -2.06 -6.97
CA ILE A 299 -20.05 -1.83 -7.67
C ILE A 299 -19.30 -0.69 -6.98
N VAL A 300 -17.98 -0.85 -6.83
CA VAL A 300 -17.10 0.20 -6.34
C VAL A 300 -16.14 0.60 -7.46
N LEU A 301 -16.21 1.84 -7.88
CA LEU A 301 -15.26 2.45 -8.82
C LEU A 301 -14.18 3.15 -7.97
N PRO A 302 -12.99 2.56 -7.86
CA PRO A 302 -12.01 3.01 -6.87
C PRO A 302 -11.26 4.26 -7.28
N GLY A 303 -10.41 4.73 -6.38
CA GLY A 303 -9.48 5.81 -6.66
C GLY A 303 -8.48 5.44 -7.73
N THR A 304 -8.01 6.44 -8.44
CA THR A 304 -6.95 6.28 -9.43
C THR A 304 -6.03 7.49 -9.45
N ARG A 305 -4.80 7.27 -9.88
CA ARG A 305 -3.81 8.33 -10.09
C ARG A 305 -3.95 8.99 -11.47
N ALA A 306 -4.75 8.42 -12.37
CA ALA A 306 -4.87 8.88 -13.76
C ALA A 306 -6.33 8.83 -14.21
N THR A 307 -7.16 9.71 -13.66
CA THR A 307 -8.61 9.70 -13.82
C THR A 307 -9.03 9.74 -15.29
N ILE A 308 -8.45 10.64 -16.09
CA ILE A 308 -8.81 10.80 -17.50
C ILE A 308 -8.41 9.56 -18.31
N ALA A 309 -7.18 9.05 -18.09
CA ALA A 309 -6.69 7.87 -18.82
C ALA A 309 -7.46 6.61 -18.43
N ASP A 310 -7.78 6.44 -17.15
CA ASP A 310 -8.50 5.27 -16.69
C ASP A 310 -9.98 5.31 -17.11
N LEU A 311 -10.58 6.51 -17.24
CA LEU A 311 -11.92 6.64 -17.82
C LEU A 311 -11.91 6.22 -19.31
N ALA A 312 -10.87 6.62 -20.05
CA ALA A 312 -10.71 6.18 -21.44
C ALA A 312 -10.53 4.64 -21.52
N TRP A 313 -9.80 4.06 -20.54
CA TRP A 313 -9.60 2.62 -20.45
C TRP A 313 -10.92 1.89 -20.17
N LEU A 314 -11.79 2.42 -19.31
CA LEU A 314 -13.13 1.86 -19.05
C LEU A 314 -13.96 1.86 -20.34
N ARG A 315 -13.96 2.98 -21.06
CA ARG A 315 -14.70 3.12 -22.32
C ARG A 315 -14.22 2.15 -23.39
N ALA A 316 -12.91 1.98 -23.52
CA ALA A 316 -12.31 1.07 -24.48
C ALA A 316 -12.69 -0.42 -24.25
N ARG A 317 -13.27 -0.72 -23.08
CA ARG A 317 -13.66 -2.07 -22.67
C ARG A 317 -15.17 -2.22 -22.45
N ASP A 318 -15.97 -1.22 -22.83
CA ASP A 318 -17.41 -1.16 -22.59
C ASP A 318 -17.80 -1.30 -21.12
N LEU A 319 -16.85 -1.08 -20.20
CA LEU A 319 -17.12 -1.10 -18.76
C LEU A 319 -17.99 0.10 -18.36
N ASP A 320 -17.83 1.25 -19.01
CA ASP A 320 -18.68 2.41 -18.79
C ASP A 320 -20.15 2.08 -19.06
N ARG A 321 -20.43 1.36 -20.16
CA ARG A 321 -21.79 0.93 -20.49
C ARG A 321 -22.32 -0.05 -19.46
N ALA A 322 -21.48 -0.99 -19.03
CA ALA A 322 -21.86 -1.97 -18.00
C ALA A 322 -22.23 -1.24 -16.68
N LEU A 323 -21.49 -0.20 -16.29
CA LEU A 323 -21.79 0.61 -15.12
C LEU A 323 -23.15 1.32 -15.25
N LEU A 324 -23.41 1.91 -16.44
CA LEU A 324 -24.69 2.58 -16.70
C LEU A 324 -25.87 1.56 -16.67
N VAL A 325 -25.67 0.38 -17.25
CA VAL A 325 -26.67 -0.71 -17.22
C VAL A 325 -26.91 -1.17 -15.77
N HIS A 326 -25.86 -1.35 -14.99
CA HIS A 326 -25.96 -1.77 -13.60
C HIS A 326 -26.83 -0.80 -12.79
N VAL A 327 -26.57 0.51 -12.91
CA VAL A 327 -27.36 1.51 -12.20
C VAL A 327 -28.82 1.53 -12.68
N ALA A 328 -29.04 1.29 -14.00
CA ALA A 328 -30.39 1.31 -14.58
C ALA A 328 -31.16 0.00 -14.36
N ALA A 329 -30.48 -1.13 -14.09
CA ALA A 329 -31.07 -2.46 -14.08
C ALA A 329 -32.08 -2.71 -12.96
N GLY A 330 -32.17 -1.84 -11.96
CA GLY A 330 -33.16 -1.94 -10.90
C GLY A 330 -34.59 -1.62 -11.33
N GLY A 331 -34.83 -1.31 -12.60
CA GLY A 331 -36.12 -0.82 -13.09
C GLY A 331 -37.13 -1.84 -13.63
N GLY A 332 -36.81 -3.14 -13.61
CA GLY A 332 -37.67 -4.13 -14.29
C GLY A 332 -38.14 -5.31 -13.44
N GLY A 333 -39.28 -5.14 -12.75
CA GLY A 333 -39.92 -6.28 -12.07
C GLY A 333 -41.03 -5.80 -11.14
N GLY A 334 -42.27 -6.10 -11.52
CA GLY A 334 -43.52 -5.80 -10.91
C GLY A 334 -43.61 -5.45 -9.41
N GLY A 335 -44.02 -4.24 -9.15
CA GLY A 335 -44.72 -3.91 -7.91
C GLY A 335 -43.90 -3.37 -6.74
N GLY A 336 -42.79 -2.75 -6.97
CA GLY A 336 -42.04 -2.04 -5.91
C GLY A 336 -40.80 -1.40 -6.54
N GLY A 337 -40.67 -0.11 -6.36
CA GLY A 337 -39.67 0.66 -7.07
C GLY A 337 -38.27 0.07 -7.03
N UNK A 338 -37.77 -0.23 -8.03
CA UNK A 338 -36.63 -0.83 -8.09
C UNK A 338 -35.64 -0.05 -7.66
N UNK A 339 -35.13 -0.26 -7.04
CA UNK A 339 -34.17 0.37 -6.65
C UNK A 339 -33.18 0.19 -7.53
N LYS A 340 -32.74 1.08 -8.09
CA LYS A 340 -31.54 1.10 -8.87
C LYS A 340 -30.39 0.43 -8.09
N LYS A 341 -29.57 -0.32 -8.76
CA LYS A 341 -28.44 -1.00 -8.07
C LYS A 341 -27.38 0.02 -7.62
N PRO A 342 -26.81 -0.17 -6.43
CA PRO A 342 -25.86 0.82 -5.86
C PRO A 342 -24.50 0.82 -6.54
N LEU A 343 -23.92 2.03 -6.62
CA LEU A 343 -22.60 2.29 -7.18
C LEU A 343 -21.90 3.31 -6.28
N LEU A 344 -20.66 2.99 -5.86
CA LEU A 344 -19.84 3.90 -5.06
C LEU A 344 -18.59 4.30 -5.86
N GLY A 345 -18.42 5.59 -6.12
CA GLY A 345 -17.16 6.12 -6.67
C GLY A 345 -16.32 6.75 -5.59
N ILE A 346 -15.02 6.46 -5.58
CA ILE A 346 -14.09 7.02 -4.59
C ILE A 346 -13.01 7.82 -5.32
N CYS A 347 -12.82 9.09 -4.94
CA CYS A 347 -11.78 9.98 -5.45
C CYS A 347 -11.81 10.04 -6.99
N GLY A 348 -10.84 9.47 -7.69
CA GLY A 348 -10.85 9.42 -9.16
C GLY A 348 -12.08 8.71 -9.73
N GLY A 349 -12.50 7.61 -9.08
CA GLY A 349 -13.73 6.92 -9.48
C GLY A 349 -14.97 7.80 -9.33
N PHE A 350 -15.06 8.56 -8.23
CA PHE A 350 -16.14 9.53 -8.07
C PHE A 350 -16.09 10.61 -9.15
N GLN A 351 -14.90 11.13 -9.46
CA GLN A 351 -14.75 12.15 -10.51
C GLN A 351 -15.27 11.66 -11.86
N MET A 352 -15.07 10.37 -12.17
CA MET A 352 -15.56 9.76 -13.40
C MET A 352 -17.10 9.72 -13.46
N LEU A 353 -17.77 9.64 -12.29
CA LEU A 353 -19.25 9.59 -12.24
C LEU A 353 -19.91 10.92 -12.58
N GLY A 354 -19.17 12.03 -12.57
CA GLY A 354 -19.66 13.36 -12.85
C GLY A 354 -19.99 13.62 -14.32
N ARG A 355 -20.38 14.86 -14.63
CA ARG A 355 -20.73 15.28 -15.99
C ARG A 355 -19.48 15.57 -16.82
N VAL A 356 -18.49 16.26 -16.24
CA VAL A 356 -17.31 16.70 -16.97
C VAL A 356 -16.09 16.77 -16.06
N ILE A 357 -14.95 16.43 -16.62
CA ILE A 357 -13.64 16.53 -15.96
C ILE A 357 -12.78 17.48 -16.78
N ARG A 358 -12.36 18.59 -16.16
CA ARG A 358 -11.51 19.61 -16.79
C ARG A 358 -10.11 19.59 -16.21
N ASP A 359 -9.12 19.58 -17.06
CA ASP A 359 -7.71 19.69 -16.66
C ASP A 359 -7.07 20.92 -17.33
N PRO A 360 -7.36 22.11 -16.79
CA PRO A 360 -6.87 23.35 -17.42
C PRO A 360 -5.36 23.57 -17.22
N TYR A 361 -4.71 22.74 -16.43
CA TYR A 361 -3.28 22.87 -16.14
C TYR A 361 -2.46 21.69 -16.64
N GLY A 362 -3.10 20.69 -17.26
CA GLY A 362 -2.39 19.50 -17.75
C GLY A 362 -1.82 18.64 -16.62
N ILE A 363 -2.52 18.56 -15.48
CA ILE A 363 -2.08 17.77 -14.33
C ILE A 363 -2.10 16.27 -14.64
N GLU A 364 -3.14 15.83 -15.37
CA GLU A 364 -3.30 14.44 -15.79
C GLU A 364 -3.38 14.28 -17.31
N GLY A 365 -3.52 15.36 -18.05
CA GLY A 365 -3.64 15.31 -19.50
C GLY A 365 -2.40 14.70 -20.16
N PRO A 366 -2.59 13.92 -21.24
CA PRO A 366 -1.45 13.30 -21.92
C PRO A 366 -0.39 14.33 -22.31
N GLY A 367 0.85 14.11 -21.90
CA GLY A 367 1.94 15.03 -22.17
C GLY A 367 1.81 16.40 -21.51
N GLY A 368 0.97 16.53 -20.48
CA GLY A 368 0.76 17.83 -19.81
C GLY A 368 -0.18 18.77 -20.57
N GLN A 369 -1.01 18.21 -21.46
CA GLN A 369 -1.93 19.02 -22.27
C GLN A 369 -3.21 19.36 -21.51
N VAL A 370 -3.71 20.58 -21.76
CA VAL A 370 -5.04 21.00 -21.29
C VAL A 370 -6.08 20.07 -21.92
N THR A 371 -6.95 19.54 -21.11
CA THR A 371 -7.89 18.51 -21.54
C THR A 371 -9.26 18.71 -20.86
N GLU A 372 -10.32 18.43 -21.60
CA GLU A 372 -11.67 18.34 -21.05
C GLU A 372 -12.31 17.07 -21.58
N VAL A 373 -12.91 16.28 -20.71
CA VAL A 373 -13.59 15.04 -21.10
C VAL A 373 -14.94 14.94 -20.40
N GLU A 374 -15.91 14.35 -21.09
CA GLU A 374 -17.21 14.00 -20.49
C GLU A 374 -17.00 12.88 -19.48
N GLY A 375 -17.67 12.95 -18.35
CA GLY A 375 -17.74 11.86 -17.39
C GLY A 375 -18.83 10.86 -17.75
N LEU A 376 -19.28 10.06 -16.78
CA LEU A 376 -20.35 9.08 -16.97
C LEU A 376 -21.75 9.70 -16.80
N GLY A 377 -21.84 10.91 -16.26
CA GLY A 377 -23.09 11.64 -16.12
C GLY A 377 -24.05 11.05 -15.09
N LEU A 378 -23.55 10.23 -14.17
CA LEU A 378 -24.39 9.60 -13.14
C LEU A 378 -24.62 10.49 -11.91
N LEU A 379 -23.77 11.50 -11.72
CA LEU A 379 -23.88 12.47 -10.64
C LEU A 379 -23.79 13.89 -11.19
N ASP A 380 -24.59 14.79 -10.64
CA ASP A 380 -24.59 16.22 -11.02
C ASP A 380 -23.40 16.91 -10.36
N VAL A 381 -22.21 16.58 -10.84
CA VAL A 381 -20.95 17.19 -10.37
C VAL A 381 -20.04 17.47 -11.55
N GLU A 382 -19.18 18.47 -11.38
CA GLU A 382 -18.08 18.75 -12.31
C GLU A 382 -16.76 18.73 -11.54
N THR A 383 -15.73 18.25 -12.20
CA THR A 383 -14.39 18.20 -11.62
C THR A 383 -13.46 19.13 -12.39
N ALA A 384 -12.66 19.95 -11.68
CA ALA A 384 -11.58 20.73 -12.29
C ALA A 384 -10.27 20.42 -11.54
N PHE A 385 -9.25 19.98 -12.27
CA PHE A 385 -7.94 19.74 -11.65
C PHE A 385 -7.21 21.04 -11.33
N SER A 386 -6.53 21.06 -10.20
CA SER A 386 -5.77 22.18 -9.68
C SER A 386 -4.32 21.76 -9.42
N PRO A 387 -3.33 22.64 -9.66
CA PRO A 387 -1.94 22.35 -9.28
C PRO A 387 -1.77 22.10 -7.78
N HIS A 388 -2.62 22.69 -6.96
CA HIS A 388 -2.53 22.55 -5.50
C HIS A 388 -3.21 21.28 -5.03
N LYS A 389 -2.40 20.34 -4.56
CA LYS A 389 -2.88 19.06 -4.04
C LYS A 389 -3.57 19.24 -2.69
N VAL A 390 -4.71 18.56 -2.50
CA VAL A 390 -5.39 18.48 -1.20
C VAL A 390 -4.78 17.31 -0.42
N LEU A 391 -4.39 17.57 0.83
CA LEU A 391 -3.93 16.57 1.78
C LEU A 391 -4.61 16.89 3.11
N ARG A 392 -5.69 16.17 3.45
CA ARG A 392 -6.50 16.48 4.64
C ARG A 392 -6.98 15.21 5.34
N LEU A 393 -7.32 15.37 6.61
CA LEU A 393 -7.94 14.33 7.44
C LEU A 393 -9.34 14.85 7.86
N PRO A 394 -10.32 14.78 6.95
CA PRO A 394 -11.65 15.32 7.23
C PRO A 394 -12.39 14.47 8.25
N ARG A 395 -13.30 15.15 8.97
CA ARG A 395 -14.27 14.54 9.87
C ARG A 395 -15.62 15.22 9.65
N GLY A 396 -16.70 14.46 9.77
CA GLY A 396 -18.04 14.96 9.54
C GLY A 396 -19.07 13.89 9.80
N GLU A 397 -20.14 13.92 9.03
CA GLU A 397 -21.25 12.98 9.16
C GLU A 397 -21.66 12.49 7.77
N GLY A 398 -21.99 11.21 7.67
CA GLY A 398 -22.53 10.61 6.46
C GLY A 398 -23.63 9.62 6.84
N LEU A 399 -24.75 9.66 6.14
CA LEU A 399 -25.89 8.77 6.41
C LEU A 399 -26.37 8.82 7.87
N GLY A 400 -26.27 10.00 8.49
CA GLY A 400 -26.73 10.21 9.87
C GLY A 400 -25.78 9.66 10.94
N VAL A 401 -24.54 9.29 10.58
CA VAL A 401 -23.57 8.78 11.56
C VAL A 401 -22.21 9.48 11.38
N PRO A 402 -21.40 9.52 12.43
CA PRO A 402 -20.06 10.11 12.33
C PRO A 402 -19.20 9.41 11.27
N ALA A 403 -18.43 10.21 10.54
CA ALA A 403 -17.56 9.74 9.48
C ALA A 403 -16.21 10.44 9.53
N SER A 404 -15.16 9.74 9.12
CA SER A 404 -13.83 10.31 8.95
C SER A 404 -13.13 9.62 7.79
N GLY A 405 -12.09 10.27 7.27
CA GLY A 405 -11.32 9.72 6.17
C GLY A 405 -10.07 10.54 5.91
N TYR A 406 -9.50 10.38 4.73
CA TYR A 406 -8.40 11.21 4.30
C TYR A 406 -8.57 11.59 2.82
N GLU A 407 -8.06 12.74 2.43
CA GLU A 407 -8.12 13.25 1.07
C GLU A 407 -6.73 13.42 0.49
N ILE A 408 -6.53 12.85 -0.71
CA ILE A 408 -5.28 12.97 -1.47
C ILE A 408 -5.66 13.16 -2.95
N HIS A 409 -5.80 14.41 -3.40
CA HIS A 409 -6.25 14.62 -4.79
C HIS A 409 -5.92 16.01 -5.30
N HIS A 410 -5.94 16.17 -6.63
CA HIS A 410 -5.83 17.46 -7.32
C HIS A 410 -7.20 17.99 -7.75
N GLY A 411 -8.19 17.12 -7.97
CA GLY A 411 -9.52 17.53 -8.44
C GLY A 411 -10.26 18.37 -7.42
N ARG A 412 -10.97 19.38 -7.91
CA ARG A 412 -11.91 20.20 -7.14
C ARG A 412 -13.29 19.90 -7.68
N ILE A 413 -14.21 19.61 -6.79
CA ILE A 413 -15.59 19.22 -7.14
C ILE A 413 -16.50 20.43 -7.02
N THR A 414 -17.29 20.68 -8.05
CA THR A 414 -18.42 21.59 -8.01
C THR A 414 -19.68 20.74 -8.12
N ARG A 415 -20.50 20.78 -7.08
CA ARG A 415 -21.76 20.03 -7.04
C ARG A 415 -22.88 20.89 -7.60
N GLY A 416 -23.70 20.31 -8.47
CA GLY A 416 -24.90 20.95 -8.99
C GLY A 416 -26.08 20.81 -8.03
N ASP A 417 -27.20 21.38 -8.41
CA ASP A 417 -28.38 21.51 -7.52
C ASP A 417 -29.14 20.21 -7.31
N THR A 418 -28.99 19.24 -8.21
CA THR A 418 -29.75 17.98 -8.14
C THR A 418 -29.08 16.88 -7.31
N ALA A 419 -27.81 17.03 -6.97
CA ALA A 419 -27.09 16.02 -6.19
C ALA A 419 -27.00 16.44 -4.71
N GLU A 420 -27.25 15.48 -3.81
CA GLU A 420 -27.11 15.67 -2.37
C GLU A 420 -25.62 15.56 -1.96
N GLU A 421 -25.26 16.20 -0.87
CA GLU A 421 -23.89 16.12 -0.34
C GLU A 421 -23.64 14.74 0.29
N PHE A 422 -22.46 14.18 0.06
CA PHE A 422 -22.01 12.95 0.71
C PHE A 422 -20.48 12.96 0.84
N LEU A 423 -19.98 13.12 2.06
CA LEU A 423 -18.56 12.97 2.44
C LEU A 423 -17.59 13.68 1.47
N GLY A 424 -17.77 14.97 1.31
CA GLY A 424 -16.93 15.78 0.42
C GLY A 424 -17.18 15.53 -1.06
N GLY A 425 -18.27 14.84 -1.38
CA GLY A 425 -18.67 14.51 -2.74
C GLY A 425 -20.18 14.68 -2.92
N ALA A 426 -20.83 13.67 -3.52
CA ALA A 426 -22.24 13.80 -3.89
C ALA A 426 -22.94 12.44 -3.92
N ARG A 427 -24.29 12.46 -3.79
CA ARG A 427 -25.10 11.27 -4.04
C ARG A 427 -26.35 11.64 -4.84
N ASP A 428 -26.86 10.67 -5.59
CA ASP A 428 -28.18 10.73 -6.25
C ASP A 428 -28.78 9.31 -6.20
N GLY A 429 -29.77 9.15 -5.34
CA GLY A 429 -30.35 7.83 -5.09
C GLY A 429 -29.31 6.84 -4.61
N PRO A 430 -29.11 5.69 -5.34
CA PRO A 430 -28.14 4.68 -4.94
C PRO A 430 -26.72 4.92 -5.47
N VAL A 431 -26.51 6.02 -6.19
CA VAL A 431 -25.16 6.36 -6.69
C VAL A 431 -24.50 7.30 -5.70
N PHE A 432 -23.38 6.85 -5.14
CA PHE A 432 -22.61 7.58 -4.14
C PHE A 432 -21.24 7.93 -4.69
N GLY A 433 -20.76 9.11 -4.37
CA GLY A 433 -19.41 9.53 -4.71
C GLY A 433 -18.77 10.30 -3.56
N THR A 434 -17.54 9.96 -3.22
CA THR A 434 -16.82 10.60 -2.13
C THR A 434 -15.37 10.90 -2.50
N MET A 435 -14.84 12.02 -1.98
CA MET A 435 -13.40 12.31 -2.05
C MET A 435 -12.64 11.73 -0.84
N TRP A 436 -13.34 11.12 0.12
CA TRP A 436 -12.75 10.61 1.37
C TRP A 436 -12.37 9.15 1.24
N HIS A 437 -11.07 8.89 1.11
CA HIS A 437 -10.51 7.55 1.25
C HIS A 437 -10.63 7.06 2.69
N GLY A 438 -10.68 5.73 2.86
CA GLY A 438 -10.72 5.11 4.18
C GLY A 438 -12.00 5.37 4.97
N SER A 439 -13.01 5.99 4.37
CA SER A 439 -14.23 6.34 5.10
C SER A 439 -14.98 5.11 5.62
N LEU A 440 -14.96 4.01 4.86
CA LEU A 440 -15.63 2.76 5.26
C LEU A 440 -14.86 1.96 6.34
N GLU A 441 -13.64 2.41 6.72
CA GLU A 441 -12.96 1.86 7.89
C GLU A 441 -13.71 2.20 9.18
N GLY A 442 -14.51 3.28 9.17
CA GLY A 442 -15.41 3.62 10.27
C GLY A 442 -16.62 2.67 10.31
N ASP A 443 -16.70 1.86 11.37
CA ASP A 443 -17.71 0.80 11.47
C ASP A 443 -19.14 1.34 11.34
N ALA A 444 -19.47 2.46 12.02
CA ALA A 444 -20.80 3.04 11.97
C ALA A 444 -21.20 3.46 10.54
N LEU A 445 -20.27 4.10 9.81
CA LEU A 445 -20.54 4.51 8.44
C LEU A 445 -20.67 3.29 7.51
N ARG A 446 -19.79 2.30 7.67
CA ARG A 446 -19.85 1.07 6.85
C ARG A 446 -21.17 0.36 7.04
N GLU A 447 -21.62 0.18 8.28
CA GLU A 447 -22.92 -0.46 8.59
C GLU A 447 -24.08 0.35 8.02
N ALA A 448 -24.06 1.67 8.17
CA ALA A 448 -25.12 2.55 7.62
C ALA A 448 -25.16 2.45 6.09
N PHE A 449 -23.99 2.47 5.44
CA PHE A 449 -23.87 2.37 3.98
C PHE A 449 -24.40 1.01 3.48
N LEU A 450 -23.98 -0.08 4.09
CA LEU A 450 -24.41 -1.43 3.67
C LEU A 450 -25.91 -1.66 3.94
N ARG A 451 -26.42 -1.11 5.03
CA ARG A 451 -27.87 -1.16 5.31
C ARG A 451 -28.66 -0.41 4.25
N GLU A 452 -28.21 0.80 3.90
CA GLU A 452 -28.92 1.64 2.91
C GLU A 452 -28.82 1.04 1.49
N THR A 453 -27.65 0.54 1.11
CA THR A 453 -27.42 0.08 -0.27
C THR A 453 -27.83 -1.37 -0.52
N LEU A 454 -27.60 -2.26 0.46
CA LEU A 454 -27.81 -3.70 0.29
C LEU A 454 -28.83 -4.29 1.27
N GLY A 455 -29.37 -3.47 2.19
CA GLY A 455 -30.31 -3.96 3.19
C GLY A 455 -29.67 -4.87 4.24
N LEU A 456 -28.35 -4.87 4.35
CA LEU A 456 -27.64 -5.75 5.29
C LEU A 456 -27.78 -5.25 6.73
N ALA A 457 -28.00 -6.17 7.65
CA ALA A 457 -28.00 -5.86 9.09
C ALA A 457 -26.57 -5.62 9.57
N PRO A 458 -26.39 -4.81 10.63
CA PRO A 458 -25.05 -4.62 11.19
C PRO A 458 -24.42 -5.95 11.62
N SER A 459 -23.20 -6.21 11.20
CA SER A 459 -22.46 -7.44 11.51
C SER A 459 -21.76 -7.37 12.86
N GLY A 460 -21.53 -6.15 13.37
CA GLY A 460 -20.70 -5.93 14.55
C GLY A 460 -19.21 -6.06 14.26
N SER A 461 -18.81 -6.19 13.01
CA SER A 461 -17.40 -6.24 12.64
C SER A 461 -16.71 -4.91 12.95
N CYS A 462 -15.55 -4.98 13.62
CA CYS A 462 -14.78 -3.78 13.93
C CYS A 462 -13.46 -3.81 13.16
N PHE A 463 -13.31 -2.88 12.20
CA PHE A 463 -12.16 -2.85 11.30
C PHE A 463 -10.86 -2.54 12.04
N LEU A 464 -10.90 -1.59 12.97
CA LEU A 464 -9.70 -1.23 13.73
C LEU A 464 -9.22 -2.40 14.59
N ALA A 465 -10.16 -3.12 15.23
CA ALA A 465 -9.81 -4.30 16.02
C ALA A 465 -9.25 -5.42 15.12
N ALA A 466 -9.82 -5.61 13.93
CA ALA A 466 -9.30 -6.59 12.97
C ALA A 466 -7.88 -6.25 12.53
N ARG A 467 -7.61 -4.98 12.24
CA ARG A 467 -6.25 -4.51 11.90
C ARG A 467 -5.28 -4.77 13.05
N GLU A 468 -5.66 -4.43 14.28
CA GLU A 468 -4.80 -4.66 15.45
C GLU A 468 -4.50 -6.16 15.64
N ARG A 469 -5.53 -7.03 15.49
CA ARG A 469 -5.31 -8.49 15.57
C ARG A 469 -4.33 -8.98 14.51
N ARG A 470 -4.38 -8.43 13.29
CA ARG A 470 -3.44 -8.81 12.22
C ARG A 470 -2.01 -8.38 12.55
N LEU A 471 -1.84 -7.15 13.07
CA LEU A 471 -0.53 -6.67 13.50
C LEU A 471 0.00 -7.50 14.68
N ASP A 472 -0.87 -7.88 15.60
CA ASP A 472 -0.50 -8.75 16.71
C ASP A 472 -0.11 -10.15 16.22
N LEU A 473 -0.84 -10.71 15.25
CA LEU A 473 -0.49 -11.99 14.62
C LEU A 473 0.91 -11.95 13.99
N LEU A 474 1.22 -10.86 13.27
CA LEU A 474 2.56 -10.67 12.70
C LEU A 474 3.62 -10.64 13.78
N GLY A 475 3.37 -9.90 14.86
CA GLY A 475 4.28 -9.88 16.01
C GLY A 475 4.47 -11.25 16.61
N ASP A 476 3.38 -12.00 16.79
CA ASP A 476 3.40 -13.37 17.34
C ASP A 476 4.23 -14.31 16.45
N LEU A 477 4.05 -14.22 15.13
CA LEU A 477 4.81 -15.07 14.21
C LEU A 477 6.30 -14.74 14.26
N VAL A 478 6.63 -13.46 14.28
CA VAL A 478 8.02 -13.03 14.39
C VAL A 478 8.63 -13.50 15.72
N GLU A 479 7.92 -13.33 16.84
CA GLU A 479 8.42 -13.72 18.15
C GLU A 479 8.60 -15.24 18.29
N ARG A 480 7.73 -16.03 17.64
CA ARG A 480 7.80 -17.50 17.73
C ARG A 480 8.82 -18.11 16.77
N HIS A 481 9.07 -17.48 15.64
CA HIS A 481 9.81 -18.11 14.55
C HIS A 481 11.13 -17.43 14.20
N LEU A 482 11.40 -16.22 14.72
CA LEU A 482 12.68 -15.54 14.55
C LEU A 482 13.36 -15.34 15.89
N ASP A 483 14.68 -15.31 15.88
CA ASP A 483 15.47 -14.96 17.08
C ASP A 483 15.49 -13.45 17.26
N VAL A 484 14.40 -12.90 17.82
CA VAL A 484 14.21 -11.45 17.99
C VAL A 484 15.28 -10.85 18.90
N ASP A 485 15.74 -11.61 19.90
CA ASP A 485 16.80 -11.13 20.81
C ASP A 485 18.12 -10.93 20.06
N ALA A 486 18.47 -11.90 19.20
CA ALA A 486 19.67 -11.78 18.36
C ALA A 486 19.54 -10.65 17.34
N LEU A 487 18.33 -10.44 16.77
CA LEU A 487 18.08 -9.33 15.84
C LEU A 487 18.15 -7.98 16.56
N LEU A 488 17.64 -7.88 17.77
CA LEU A 488 17.75 -6.64 18.57
C LEU A 488 19.21 -6.36 18.95
N ASN A 489 19.94 -7.40 19.33
CA ASN A 489 21.37 -7.29 19.63
C ASN A 489 22.14 -6.83 18.38
N LEU A 490 21.81 -7.41 17.21
CA LEU A 490 22.40 -7.02 15.93
C LEU A 490 22.12 -5.54 15.63
N ALA A 491 20.85 -5.10 15.80
CA ALA A 491 20.46 -3.71 15.56
C ALA A 491 21.22 -2.72 16.45
N ARG A 492 21.56 -3.15 17.68
CA ARG A 492 22.26 -2.28 18.68
C ARG A 492 23.77 -2.24 18.50
N HIS A 493 24.35 -3.35 18.06
CA HIS A 493 25.82 -3.49 18.10
C HIS A 493 26.47 -3.63 16.73
N GLY A 494 25.67 -3.80 15.66
CA GLY A 494 26.18 -3.92 14.30
C GLY A 494 26.57 -5.37 13.95
N CYS A 495 27.13 -5.53 12.75
CA CYS A 495 27.54 -6.83 12.24
C CYS A 495 28.74 -7.39 12.99
N PRO A 496 28.86 -8.74 13.07
CA PRO A 496 30.12 -9.36 13.49
C PRO A 496 31.26 -8.89 12.60
N PRO A 497 32.45 -8.60 13.17
CA PRO A 497 33.54 -8.03 12.41
C PRO A 497 34.23 -9.02 11.43
N THR A 498 33.88 -10.30 11.50
CA THR A 498 34.58 -11.36 10.77
C THR A 498 33.70 -12.11 9.79
N LEU A 499 32.70 -11.39 9.16
CA LEU A 499 31.90 -12.03 8.13
C LEU A 499 32.74 -12.34 6.90
N PRO A 500 32.71 -13.58 6.37
CA PRO A 500 33.57 -13.95 5.24
C PRO A 500 33.11 -13.29 3.94
N PHE A 501 34.07 -12.98 3.11
CA PHE A 501 33.83 -12.53 1.74
C PHE A 501 33.43 -13.73 0.86
N LEU A 502 32.39 -13.57 0.07
CA LEU A 502 31.92 -14.57 -0.89
C LEU A 502 32.25 -14.10 -2.31
N ALA A 503 33.04 -14.88 -3.02
CA ALA A 503 33.38 -14.60 -4.42
C ALA A 503 32.11 -14.80 -5.29
N PRO A 504 31.96 -14.12 -6.44
CA PRO A 504 33.00 -13.29 -7.06
C PRO A 504 33.10 -11.86 -6.51
N GLY A 505 32.11 -11.41 -5.78
CA GLY A 505 31.99 -9.99 -5.42
C GLY A 505 31.41 -9.18 -6.57
N ALA A 506 31.26 -7.89 -6.35
CA ALA A 506 30.73 -6.98 -7.36
C ALA A 506 31.68 -6.90 -8.55
N PRO A 507 31.16 -6.79 -9.80
CA PRO A 507 31.98 -6.65 -10.99
C PRO A 507 32.77 -5.33 -11.04
#